data_2beca3f0f7112c8036ac34818b0c2e67
#
_entry.id   2beca3f0f7112c8036ac34818b0c2e67
#
_cell.length_a   1.000
_cell.length_b   1.000
_cell.length_c   1.000
_cell.angle_alpha   90.00
_cell.angle_beta   90.00
_cell.angle_gamma   90.00
#
_symmetry.space_group_name_H-M   'P 1'
#
loop_
_entity.id
_entity.type
_entity.pdbx_description
1 polymer ?
#
loop_
_entity_poly.entity_id
_entity_poly.type
_entity_poly.pdbx_seq_one_letter_code
_entity_poly.pdbx_strand_id
1 'polypeptide(L)'
;MKKIMFNDKFGLTQAVLEGRKTMTRRIIKCPRTFRGEWVAGFNIHRRYSDKKIVGYPYMYDADEREFDMGEILPKYELGEVVAIAQSYMDVDRFHRKGKNAAYLEYLDSILPELKLHPGWTNKMFVKADLMPHHIE
;
A
#
# COMPACT_ATOMS: atom_id res chain seq x y z
N MET A 1 -10.83 1.98 -2.14
CA MET A 1 -9.47 2.18 -2.73
C MET A 1 -8.40 1.86 -1.69
N LYS A 2 -7.40 1.13 -2.09
CA LYS A 2 -6.24 0.83 -1.24
C LYS A 2 -5.27 2.00 -1.25
N LYS A 3 -4.44 2.11 -0.22
CA LYS A 3 -3.33 3.07 -0.19
C LYS A 3 -2.01 2.36 0.00
N ILE A 4 -0.95 2.90 -0.58
CA ILE A 4 0.42 2.42 -0.43
C ILE A 4 1.24 3.44 0.34
N MET A 5 2.00 2.98 1.33
CA MET A 5 2.86 3.82 2.17
C MET A 5 4.31 3.66 1.75
N PHE A 6 5.02 4.77 1.66
CA PHE A 6 6.46 4.81 1.44
C PHE A 6 7.16 5.43 2.64
N ASN A 7 8.43 5.10 2.86
CA ASN A 7 9.18 5.62 3.98
C ASN A 7 9.73 7.02 3.68
N ASP A 8 9.26 8.03 4.41
CA ASP A 8 9.68 9.42 4.24
C ASP A 8 11.13 9.67 4.65
N LYS A 9 11.68 8.86 5.57
CA LYS A 9 13.07 8.97 6.02
C LYS A 9 14.05 8.89 4.85
N PHE A 10 13.71 8.12 3.82
CA PHE A 10 14.54 7.98 2.61
C PHE A 10 14.01 8.79 1.42
N GLY A 11 13.06 9.68 1.64
CA GLY A 11 12.46 10.49 0.58
C GLY A 11 11.69 9.68 -0.46
N LEU A 12 11.22 8.48 -0.12
CA LEU A 12 10.58 7.59 -1.09
C LEU A 12 9.23 8.10 -1.56
N THR A 13 8.43 8.71 -0.67
CA THR A 13 7.15 9.30 -1.05
C THR A 13 7.36 10.38 -2.10
N GLN A 14 8.28 11.30 -1.88
CA GLN A 14 8.58 12.38 -2.81
C GLN A 14 9.12 11.83 -4.15
N ALA A 15 9.96 10.80 -4.10
CA ALA A 15 10.49 10.16 -5.30
C ALA A 15 9.38 9.53 -6.17
N VAL A 16 8.34 8.96 -5.55
CA VAL A 16 7.17 8.42 -6.26
C VAL A 16 6.33 9.57 -6.85
N LEU A 17 6.08 10.62 -6.07
CA LEU A 17 5.30 11.78 -6.53
C LEU A 17 5.96 12.50 -7.72
N GLU A 18 7.28 12.56 -7.76
CA GLU A 18 8.05 13.16 -8.84
C GLU A 18 8.31 12.22 -10.03
N GLY A 19 7.87 10.97 -9.95
CA GLY A 19 8.08 9.97 -10.99
C GLY A 19 9.50 9.40 -11.07
N ARG A 20 10.40 9.74 -10.14
CA ARG A 20 11.77 9.19 -10.09
C ARG A 20 11.81 7.74 -9.67
N LYS A 21 10.85 7.33 -8.83
CA LYS A 21 10.71 5.95 -8.38
C LYS A 21 9.53 5.30 -9.08
N THR A 22 9.81 4.33 -9.92
CA THR A 22 8.79 3.62 -10.73
C THR A 22 8.57 2.18 -10.28
N MET A 23 9.38 1.67 -9.35
CA MET A 23 9.30 0.29 -8.88
C MET A 23 9.46 0.22 -7.36
N THR A 24 8.69 -0.62 -6.71
CA THR A 24 8.87 -0.99 -5.32
C THR A 24 8.85 -2.51 -5.17
N ARG A 25 9.71 -3.02 -4.31
CA ARG A 25 9.76 -4.44 -3.96
C ARG A 25 9.53 -4.59 -2.48
N ARG A 26 8.64 -5.48 -2.10
CA ARG A 26 8.31 -5.76 -0.70
C ARG A 26 8.34 -7.24 -0.44
N ILE A 27 8.85 -7.61 0.73
CA ILE A 27 8.87 -9.00 1.16
C ILE A 27 7.45 -9.39 1.55
N ILE A 28 6.95 -10.48 0.97
CA ILE A 28 5.70 -11.12 1.36
C ILE A 28 6.05 -12.21 2.36
N LYS A 29 5.53 -12.09 3.58
CA LYS A 29 5.75 -13.10 4.61
C LYS A 29 4.78 -14.25 4.41
N CYS A 30 5.31 -15.49 4.47
CA CYS A 30 4.48 -16.69 4.51
C CYS A 30 3.71 -16.73 5.84
N PRO A 31 2.38 -16.90 5.83
CA PRO A 31 1.61 -17.07 7.07
C PRO A 31 2.06 -18.30 7.83
N ARG A 32 2.00 -18.26 9.17
CA ARG A 32 2.32 -19.43 10.01
C ARG A 32 1.21 -20.46 10.06
N THR A 33 -0.04 -20.00 9.90
CA THR A 33 -1.22 -20.85 9.93
C THR A 33 -2.14 -20.52 8.76
N PHE A 34 -2.84 -21.52 8.25
CA PHE A 34 -3.84 -21.39 7.21
C PHE A 34 -5.00 -22.31 7.54
N ARG A 35 -6.21 -21.76 7.67
CA ARG A 35 -7.43 -22.49 8.06
C ARG A 35 -7.24 -23.32 9.34
N GLY A 36 -6.48 -22.78 10.31
CA GLY A 36 -6.21 -23.45 11.57
C GLY A 36 -5.10 -24.50 11.53
N GLU A 37 -4.51 -24.78 10.38
CA GLU A 37 -3.41 -25.74 10.23
C GLU A 37 -2.05 -25.03 10.11
N TRP A 38 -1.02 -25.71 10.55
CA TRP A 38 0.36 -25.22 10.46
C TRP A 38 0.84 -25.19 9.01
N VAL A 39 1.42 -24.06 8.61
CA VAL A 39 2.06 -23.89 7.30
C VAL A 39 3.54 -24.15 7.43
N ALA A 40 4.05 -25.20 6.81
CA ALA A 40 5.47 -25.54 6.85
C ALA A 40 6.32 -24.65 5.91
N GLY A 41 5.75 -24.21 4.80
CA GLY A 41 6.44 -23.36 3.85
C GLY A 41 5.59 -23.13 2.61
N PHE A 42 6.24 -22.75 1.52
CA PHE A 42 5.57 -22.53 0.24
C PHE A 42 6.40 -23.08 -0.92
N ASN A 43 5.70 -23.50 -1.98
CA ASN A 43 6.29 -23.99 -3.24
C ASN A 43 6.10 -22.98 -4.34
N ILE A 44 7.12 -22.80 -5.17
CA ILE A 44 7.07 -22.00 -6.39
C ILE A 44 7.05 -22.98 -7.59
N HIS A 45 6.01 -22.87 -8.41
CA HIS A 45 5.88 -23.69 -9.61
C HIS A 45 6.52 -23.01 -10.79
N ARG A 46 7.32 -23.77 -11.55
CA ARG A 46 7.99 -23.30 -12.76
C ARG A 46 7.50 -24.07 -13.97
N ARG A 47 7.33 -23.39 -15.10
CA ARG A 47 6.99 -24.01 -16.36
C ARG A 47 8.16 -24.90 -16.82
N TYR A 48 7.82 -26.11 -17.27
CA TYR A 48 8.86 -27.08 -17.66
C TYR A 48 9.66 -26.65 -18.90
N SER A 49 9.00 -25.97 -19.86
CA SER A 49 9.60 -25.57 -21.14
C SER A 49 10.66 -24.46 -21.02
N ASP A 50 10.38 -23.39 -20.26
CA ASP A 50 11.24 -22.22 -20.15
C ASP A 50 11.68 -21.91 -18.71
N LYS A 51 11.24 -22.71 -17.74
CA LYS A 51 11.50 -22.59 -16.30
C LYS A 51 11.07 -21.25 -15.69
N LYS A 52 10.16 -20.53 -16.35
CA LYS A 52 9.56 -19.33 -15.78
C LYS A 52 8.57 -19.69 -14.69
N ILE A 53 8.49 -18.81 -13.68
CA ILE A 53 7.54 -18.96 -12.58
C ILE A 53 6.12 -18.81 -13.12
N VAL A 54 5.24 -19.78 -12.80
CA VAL A 54 3.84 -19.80 -13.21
C VAL A 54 2.95 -19.64 -11.97
N GLY A 55 2.06 -18.64 -11.99
CA GLY A 55 1.14 -18.39 -10.89
C GLY A 55 1.83 -17.86 -9.64
N TYR A 56 1.17 -18.02 -8.50
CA TYR A 56 1.64 -17.56 -7.20
C TYR A 56 2.17 -18.72 -6.38
N PRO A 57 3.03 -18.45 -5.33
CA PRO A 57 3.48 -19.49 -4.42
C PRO A 57 2.31 -20.16 -3.70
N TYR A 58 2.37 -21.49 -3.54
CA TYR A 58 1.40 -22.27 -2.79
C TYR A 58 1.96 -22.67 -1.43
N MET A 59 1.17 -22.46 -0.38
CA MET A 59 1.49 -22.94 0.96
C MET A 59 1.32 -24.45 1.03
N TYR A 60 2.15 -25.14 1.82
CA TYR A 60 2.06 -26.56 2.08
C TYR A 60 2.10 -26.87 3.58
N ASP A 61 1.52 -28.01 3.96
CA ASP A 61 1.45 -28.48 5.33
C ASP A 61 2.70 -29.27 5.76
N ALA A 62 2.70 -29.78 7.00
CA ALA A 62 3.82 -30.57 7.54
C ALA A 62 4.07 -31.89 6.77
N ASP A 63 3.08 -32.41 6.05
CA ASP A 63 3.17 -33.60 5.20
C ASP A 63 3.56 -33.28 3.75
N GLU A 64 4.02 -32.06 3.50
CA GLU A 64 4.39 -31.52 2.17
C GLU A 64 3.25 -31.51 1.14
N ARG A 65 2.00 -31.48 1.63
CA ARG A 65 0.82 -31.36 0.79
C ARG A 65 0.41 -29.90 0.64
N GLU A 66 0.21 -29.44 -0.59
CA GLU A 66 -0.27 -28.10 -0.83
C GLU A 66 -1.72 -27.93 -0.37
N PHE A 67 -2.01 -26.81 0.30
CA PHE A 67 -3.38 -26.49 0.68
C PHE A 67 -4.22 -26.19 -0.54
N ASP A 68 -5.48 -26.64 -0.54
CA ASP A 68 -6.46 -26.24 -1.54
C ASP A 68 -6.70 -24.72 -1.42
N MET A 69 -6.60 -24.01 -2.54
CA MET A 69 -6.66 -22.55 -2.60
C MET A 69 -5.62 -21.85 -1.69
N GLY A 70 -4.50 -22.51 -1.41
CA GLY A 70 -3.42 -22.01 -0.57
C GLY A 70 -2.42 -21.09 -1.26
N GLU A 71 -2.82 -20.37 -2.31
CA GLU A 71 -1.96 -19.39 -3.00
C GLU A 71 -1.66 -18.20 -2.11
N ILE A 72 -0.40 -17.77 -2.09
CA ILE A 72 0.01 -16.50 -1.46
C ILE A 72 -0.20 -15.40 -2.49
N LEU A 73 -1.32 -14.67 -2.36
CA LEU A 73 -1.68 -13.63 -3.30
C LEU A 73 -1.01 -12.30 -2.99
N PRO A 74 -0.68 -11.49 -4.00
CA PRO A 74 -0.17 -10.15 -3.78
C PRO A 74 -1.26 -9.25 -3.19
N LYS A 75 -0.83 -8.24 -2.44
CA LYS A 75 -1.74 -7.24 -1.86
C LYS A 75 -2.41 -6.37 -2.94
N TYR A 76 -1.71 -6.13 -4.04
CA TYR A 76 -2.16 -5.28 -5.15
C TYR A 76 -2.28 -6.11 -6.41
N GLU A 77 -3.26 -5.80 -7.24
CA GLU A 77 -3.48 -6.44 -8.52
C GLU A 77 -2.88 -5.62 -9.66
N LEU A 78 -2.56 -6.27 -10.77
CA LEU A 78 -2.05 -5.59 -11.95
C LEU A 78 -3.12 -4.64 -12.51
N GLY A 79 -2.75 -3.39 -12.72
CA GLY A 79 -3.67 -2.36 -13.20
C GLY A 79 -4.56 -1.74 -12.12
N GLU A 80 -4.45 -2.17 -10.86
CA GLU A 80 -5.18 -1.57 -9.75
C GLU A 80 -4.65 -0.15 -9.46
N VAL A 81 -5.55 0.82 -9.35
CA VAL A 81 -5.22 2.18 -8.95
C VAL A 81 -5.14 2.26 -7.42
N VAL A 82 -4.01 2.71 -6.90
CA VAL A 82 -3.80 2.86 -5.46
C VAL A 82 -3.44 4.29 -5.10
N ALA A 83 -3.90 4.74 -3.95
CA ALA A 83 -3.57 6.05 -3.43
C ALA A 83 -2.18 6.06 -2.79
N ILE A 84 -1.40 7.11 -3.03
CA ILE A 84 -0.13 7.33 -2.34
C ILE A 84 -0.44 7.91 -0.97
N ALA A 85 -0.05 7.20 0.09
CA ALA A 85 -0.35 7.61 1.46
C ALA A 85 0.39 8.89 1.83
N GLN A 86 -0.38 9.86 2.31
CA GLN A 86 0.12 11.13 2.83
C GLN A 86 -0.59 11.47 4.14
N SER A 87 0.05 12.28 4.99
CA SER A 87 -0.54 12.73 6.23
C SER A 87 -1.64 13.78 5.98
N TYR A 88 -2.48 14.04 6.96
CA TYR A 88 -3.44 15.15 6.87
C TYR A 88 -2.75 16.49 6.61
N MET A 89 -1.59 16.70 7.21
CA MET A 89 -0.79 17.91 6.97
C MET A 89 -0.38 18.05 5.51
N ASP A 90 0.08 16.98 4.87
CA ASP A 90 0.48 17.00 3.45
C ASP A 90 -0.71 17.19 2.53
N VAL A 91 -1.86 16.54 2.82
CA VAL A 91 -3.10 16.71 2.08
C VAL A 91 -3.61 18.15 2.19
N ASP A 92 -3.56 18.74 3.38
CA ASP A 92 -3.93 20.14 3.61
C ASP A 92 -3.05 21.10 2.80
N ARG A 93 -1.73 20.89 2.81
CA ARG A 93 -0.79 21.70 2.01
C ARG A 93 -1.11 21.63 0.51
N PHE A 94 -1.41 20.45 0.01
CA PHE A 94 -1.79 20.27 -1.38
C PHE A 94 -3.05 21.04 -1.73
N HIS A 95 -4.09 20.94 -0.90
CA HIS A 95 -5.36 21.62 -1.15
C HIS A 95 -5.28 23.15 -0.99
N ARG A 96 -4.36 23.67 -0.20
CA ARG A 96 -4.16 25.12 -0.04
C ARG A 96 -3.42 25.74 -1.22
N LYS A 97 -2.60 24.96 -1.90
CA LYS A 97 -1.78 25.46 -3.01
C LYS A 97 -2.65 25.91 -4.17
N GLY A 98 -2.54 27.19 -4.53
CA GLY A 98 -3.28 27.79 -5.66
C GLY A 98 -4.78 28.00 -5.44
N LYS A 99 -5.27 27.93 -4.21
CA LYS A 99 -6.69 28.12 -3.88
C LYS A 99 -7.01 29.57 -3.57
N ASN A 100 -8.28 29.97 -3.78
CA ASN A 100 -8.76 31.32 -3.48
C ASN A 100 -8.96 31.57 -1.98
N ALA A 101 -9.13 32.83 -1.59
CA ALA A 101 -9.28 33.23 -0.18
C ALA A 101 -10.48 32.57 0.51
N ALA A 102 -11.62 32.43 -0.16
CA ALA A 102 -12.82 31.83 0.39
C ALA A 102 -12.60 30.34 0.75
N TYR A 103 -11.91 29.62 -0.11
CA TYR A 103 -11.56 28.22 0.15
C TYR A 103 -10.57 28.10 1.31
N LEU A 104 -9.59 28.99 1.41
CA LEU A 104 -8.63 29.04 2.51
C LEU A 104 -9.31 29.37 3.85
N GLU A 105 -10.27 30.28 3.88
CA GLU A 105 -11.08 30.55 5.07
C GLU A 105 -11.88 29.33 5.52
N TYR A 106 -12.47 28.60 4.57
CA TYR A 106 -13.16 27.35 4.87
C TYR A 106 -12.21 26.32 5.50
N LEU A 107 -11.03 26.15 4.93
CA LEU A 107 -10.01 25.24 5.46
C LEU A 107 -9.58 25.67 6.88
N ASP A 108 -9.40 26.97 7.12
CA ASP A 108 -9.03 27.50 8.43
C ASP A 108 -10.11 27.25 9.49
N SER A 109 -11.37 27.19 9.11
CA SER A 109 -12.47 26.87 10.02
C SER A 109 -12.45 25.42 10.52
N ILE A 110 -11.97 24.49 9.70
CA ILE A 110 -11.87 23.06 10.06
C ILE A 110 -10.48 22.65 10.52
N LEU A 111 -9.45 23.43 10.23
CA LEU A 111 -8.06 23.11 10.48
C LEU A 111 -7.70 22.88 11.96
N PRO A 112 -8.23 23.67 12.94
CA PRO A 112 -7.96 23.42 14.34
C PRO A 112 -8.33 22.00 14.78
N GLU A 113 -9.43 21.44 14.30
CA GLU A 113 -9.86 20.08 14.58
C GLU A 113 -8.91 19.05 13.94
N LEU A 114 -8.50 19.28 12.69
CA LEU A 114 -7.56 18.41 12.00
C LEU A 114 -6.18 18.43 12.66
N LYS A 115 -5.69 19.61 13.05
CA LYS A 115 -4.39 19.76 13.73
C LYS A 115 -4.34 19.08 15.09
N LEU A 116 -5.46 19.06 15.79
CA LEU A 116 -5.59 18.37 17.09
C LEU A 116 -5.79 16.87 16.95
N HIS A 117 -6.04 16.38 15.72
CA HIS A 117 -6.19 14.96 15.46
C HIS A 117 -4.88 14.23 15.75
N PRO A 118 -4.88 13.11 16.52
CA PRO A 118 -3.65 12.38 16.85
C PRO A 118 -2.84 11.93 15.63
N GLY A 119 -3.50 11.79 14.49
CA GLY A 119 -2.89 11.39 13.22
C GLY A 119 -2.52 12.53 12.27
N TRP A 120 -2.44 13.78 12.73
CA TRP A 120 -2.16 14.94 11.85
C TRP A 120 -0.92 14.73 10.96
N THR A 121 0.15 14.20 11.52
CA THR A 121 1.39 13.87 10.80
C THR A 121 1.52 12.41 10.43
N ASN A 122 0.54 11.57 10.76
CA ASN A 122 0.60 10.13 10.55
C ASN A 122 -0.27 9.70 9.35
N LYS A 123 0.36 9.14 8.34
CA LYS A 123 -0.29 8.65 7.13
C LYS A 123 -1.30 7.52 7.36
N MET A 124 -1.15 6.75 8.43
CA MET A 124 -1.97 5.57 8.69
C MET A 124 -3.45 5.89 8.87
N PHE A 125 -3.75 7.06 9.44
CA PHE A 125 -5.12 7.45 9.79
C PHE A 125 -5.87 8.17 8.68
N VAL A 126 -5.19 8.58 7.61
CA VAL A 126 -5.84 9.29 6.51
C VAL A 126 -6.49 8.29 5.56
N LYS A 127 -7.77 8.49 5.25
CA LYS A 127 -8.49 7.64 4.29
C LYS A 127 -7.92 7.77 2.88
N ALA A 128 -7.90 6.65 2.15
CA ALA A 128 -7.38 6.61 0.79
C ALA A 128 -8.09 7.60 -0.15
N ASP A 129 -9.39 7.79 0.02
CA ASP A 129 -10.20 8.68 -0.84
C ASP A 129 -9.83 10.15 -0.70
N LEU A 130 -9.16 10.54 0.39
CA LEU A 130 -8.69 11.91 0.61
C LEU A 130 -7.32 12.18 -0.01
N MET A 131 -6.64 11.16 -0.52
CA MET A 131 -5.30 11.30 -1.07
C MET A 131 -5.34 11.97 -2.44
N PRO A 132 -4.52 13.02 -2.66
CA PRO A 132 -4.51 13.77 -3.93
C PRO A 132 -3.78 13.03 -5.07
N HIS A 133 -2.94 12.05 -4.76
CA HIS A 133 -2.12 11.36 -5.74
C HIS A 133 -2.41 9.85 -5.75
N HIS A 134 -2.52 9.30 -6.97
CA HIS A 134 -2.77 7.88 -7.21
C HIS A 134 -1.78 7.33 -8.23
N ILE A 135 -1.49 6.03 -8.14
CA ILE A 135 -0.67 5.27 -9.11
C ILE A 135 -1.37 3.96 -9.48
N GLU A 136 -1.10 3.49 -10.66
CA GLU A 136 -1.54 2.17 -11.13
C GLU A 136 -0.52 1.08 -10.81
#